data_09d363a5ff6fbc52fb31aa7b43588077
#
_entry.id   09d363a5ff6fbc52fb31aa7b43588077
#
_cell.length_a   1.000
_cell.length_b   1.000
_cell.length_c   1.000
_cell.angle_alpha   90.00
_cell.angle_beta   90.00
_cell.angle_gamma   90.00
#
_symmetry.space_group_name_H-M   'P 1'
#
loop_
_entity.id
_entity.type
_entity.pdbx_description
1 polymer ?
#
loop_
_entity_poly.entity_id
_entity_poly.type
_entity_poly.pdbx_seq_one_letter_code
_entity_poly.pdbx_strand_id
1 'polypeptide(L)'
;MIDRQIKLIKLLLNYTDTYISGHDIAKQLNVSNRTIRNDIKTIHTTFLNELILSVQSKGYLLNTWLYTPDEIQSALESVIVKENKLLITIAYRLFMEKHTFTIKELSSTYHLTKSKVIDYVTRIQTWAIKFDIYLSIKKKQGIMIDASTTSISNAVLHINQLTDDDFKVENLILQELPQAHTRKIKQIISKHIDNHQLSTSENKIQQL
;
A
#
# COMPACT_ATOMS: atom_id res chain seq x y z
N MET A 1 4.03 1.52 -8.75
CA MET A 1 3.86 3.01 -8.85
C MET A 1 4.08 3.64 -7.48
N ILE A 2 4.34 4.95 -7.40
CA ILE A 2 4.37 5.72 -6.15
C ILE A 2 3.07 6.51 -5.99
N ASP A 3 2.70 6.89 -4.76
CA ASP A 3 1.44 7.61 -4.45
C ASP A 3 1.22 8.85 -5.32
N ARG A 4 2.29 9.59 -5.61
CA ARG A 4 2.19 10.80 -6.46
C ARG A 4 1.74 10.46 -7.88
N GLN A 5 2.19 9.36 -8.46
CA GLN A 5 1.79 8.92 -9.80
C GLN A 5 0.32 8.48 -9.81
N ILE A 6 -0.13 7.83 -8.74
CA ILE A 6 -1.54 7.49 -8.54
C ILE A 6 -2.39 8.76 -8.47
N LYS A 7 -1.97 9.74 -7.66
CA LYS A 7 -2.64 11.05 -7.56
C LYS A 7 -2.67 11.81 -8.89
N LEU A 8 -1.60 11.72 -9.69
CA LEU A 8 -1.56 12.33 -11.02
C LEU A 8 -2.60 11.71 -11.95
N ILE A 9 -2.72 10.39 -11.99
CA ILE A 9 -3.72 9.71 -12.83
C ILE A 9 -5.14 10.04 -12.32
N LYS A 10 -5.39 9.97 -11.02
CA LYS A 10 -6.69 10.35 -10.41
C LYS A 10 -7.06 11.80 -10.72
N LEU A 11 -6.09 12.71 -10.68
CA LEU A 11 -6.32 14.10 -11.07
C LEU A 11 -6.76 14.21 -12.53
N LEU A 12 -6.05 13.55 -13.44
CA LEU A 12 -6.38 13.59 -14.87
C LEU A 12 -7.71 12.91 -15.19
N LEU A 13 -8.12 11.88 -14.42
CA LEU A 13 -9.45 11.25 -14.54
C LEU A 13 -10.60 12.22 -14.24
N ASN A 14 -10.39 13.24 -13.40
CA ASN A 14 -11.38 14.29 -13.16
C ASN A 14 -11.49 15.29 -14.32
N TYR A 15 -10.60 15.22 -15.32
CA TYR A 15 -10.51 16.17 -16.45
C TYR A 15 -10.32 15.41 -17.77
N THR A 16 -11.17 14.40 -18.02
CA THR A 16 -11.00 13.47 -19.15
C THR A 16 -11.01 14.15 -20.52
N ASP A 17 -11.74 15.24 -20.67
CA ASP A 17 -11.93 15.95 -21.96
C ASP A 17 -11.23 17.32 -22.00
N THR A 18 -10.41 17.64 -20.98
CA THR A 18 -9.81 18.97 -20.86
C THR A 18 -8.31 18.88 -20.60
N TYR A 19 -7.53 19.65 -21.35
CA TYR A 19 -6.10 19.77 -21.09
C TYR A 19 -5.83 20.51 -19.79
N ILE A 20 -4.94 19.94 -18.97
CA ILE A 20 -4.43 20.60 -17.77
C ILE A 20 -2.97 20.99 -18.00
N SER A 21 -2.64 22.23 -17.66
CA SER A 21 -1.26 22.70 -17.79
C SER A 21 -0.32 21.96 -16.80
N GLY A 22 0.92 21.73 -17.21
CA GLY A 22 1.91 21.13 -16.31
C GLY A 22 2.16 21.98 -15.05
N HIS A 23 1.93 23.29 -15.12
CA HIS A 23 2.03 24.20 -13.99
C HIS A 23 0.91 23.93 -12.97
N ASP A 24 -0.33 23.76 -13.42
CA ASP A 24 -1.49 23.52 -12.54
C ASP A 24 -1.41 22.15 -11.89
N ILE A 25 -0.99 21.12 -12.64
CA ILE A 25 -0.72 19.78 -12.08
C ILE A 25 0.39 19.87 -11.03
N ALA A 26 1.49 20.54 -11.32
CA ALA A 26 2.61 20.68 -10.41
C ALA A 26 2.21 21.42 -9.12
N LYS A 27 1.39 22.46 -9.23
CA LYS A 27 0.83 23.21 -8.10
C LYS A 27 -0.08 22.33 -7.24
N GLN A 28 -1.01 21.57 -7.85
CA GLN A 28 -1.95 20.71 -7.11
C GLN A 28 -1.23 19.54 -6.39
N LEU A 29 -0.18 19.00 -7.01
CA LEU A 29 0.59 17.90 -6.42
C LEU A 29 1.79 18.38 -5.57
N ASN A 30 1.95 19.70 -5.44
CA ASN A 30 3.06 20.34 -4.69
C ASN A 30 4.46 19.85 -5.12
N VAL A 31 4.71 19.84 -6.42
CA VAL A 31 5.98 19.39 -7.02
C VAL A 31 6.42 20.31 -8.18
N SER A 32 7.59 20.06 -8.74
CA SER A 32 8.06 20.79 -9.92
C SER A 32 7.49 20.21 -11.23
N ASN A 33 7.41 21.05 -12.28
CA ASN A 33 7.08 20.61 -13.64
C ASN A 33 8.02 19.51 -14.15
N ARG A 34 9.30 19.53 -13.75
CA ARG A 34 10.29 18.49 -14.08
C ARG A 34 9.87 17.15 -13.47
N THR A 35 9.36 17.17 -12.23
CA THR A 35 8.87 15.98 -11.55
C THR A 35 7.68 15.39 -12.29
N ILE A 36 6.69 16.22 -12.70
CA ILE A 36 5.53 15.77 -13.48
C ILE A 36 5.96 15.09 -14.78
N ARG A 37 6.89 15.66 -15.54
CA ARG A 37 7.39 15.04 -16.78
C ARG A 37 8.04 13.68 -16.53
N ASN A 38 8.79 13.55 -15.43
CA ASN A 38 9.43 12.29 -15.07
C ASN A 38 8.40 11.25 -14.64
N ASP A 39 7.37 11.67 -13.88
CA ASP A 39 6.28 10.78 -13.47
C ASP A 39 5.49 10.27 -14.67
N ILE A 40 5.17 11.12 -15.64
CA ILE A 40 4.49 10.72 -16.88
C ILE A 40 5.33 9.68 -17.65
N LYS A 41 6.63 9.91 -17.80
CA LYS A 41 7.52 8.91 -18.44
C LYS A 41 7.49 7.57 -17.69
N THR A 42 7.51 7.61 -16.35
CA THR A 42 7.46 6.39 -15.55
C THR A 42 6.11 5.70 -15.68
N ILE A 43 5.00 6.43 -15.68
CA ILE A 43 3.64 5.88 -15.88
C ILE A 43 3.57 5.15 -17.23
N HIS A 44 4.06 5.75 -18.30
CA HIS A 44 4.07 5.13 -19.63
C HIS A 44 4.88 3.82 -19.68
N THR A 45 5.97 3.73 -18.92
CA THR A 45 6.81 2.52 -18.91
C THR A 45 6.39 1.45 -17.93
N THR A 46 5.67 1.80 -16.86
CA THR A 46 5.39 0.88 -15.73
C THR A 46 3.92 0.60 -15.48
N PHE A 47 3.01 1.33 -16.11
CA PHE A 47 1.58 1.19 -15.91
C PHE A 47 0.84 0.96 -17.23
N LEU A 48 0.47 2.04 -17.95
CA LEU A 48 -0.19 1.98 -19.24
C LEU A 48 0.60 2.85 -20.23
N ASN A 49 1.05 2.23 -21.33
CA ASN A 49 1.81 2.95 -22.34
C ASN A 49 0.92 4.02 -23.00
N GLU A 50 1.49 5.18 -23.28
CA GLU A 50 0.79 6.30 -23.93
C GLU A 50 -0.51 6.74 -23.23
N LEU A 51 -0.66 6.46 -21.93
CA LEU A 51 -1.85 6.85 -21.15
C LEU A 51 -2.09 8.36 -21.13
N ILE A 52 -1.02 9.17 -21.13
CA ILE A 52 -1.11 10.62 -20.97
C ILE A 52 -0.54 11.30 -22.22
N LEU A 53 -1.39 12.00 -22.95
CA LEU A 53 -1.00 12.81 -24.09
C LEU A 53 -0.38 14.13 -23.59
N SER A 54 0.72 14.53 -24.20
CA SER A 54 1.38 15.81 -23.96
C SER A 54 1.30 16.67 -25.24
N VAL A 55 0.56 17.75 -25.18
CA VAL A 55 0.44 18.66 -26.32
C VAL A 55 1.08 20.00 -25.97
N GLN A 56 2.03 20.44 -26.81
CA GLN A 56 2.73 21.71 -26.63
C GLN A 56 1.71 22.85 -26.53
N SER A 57 1.91 23.75 -25.59
CA SER A 57 1.05 24.91 -25.30
C SER A 57 -0.33 24.61 -24.69
N LYS A 58 -0.80 23.35 -24.70
CA LYS A 58 -2.09 22.96 -24.11
C LYS A 58 -1.94 22.25 -22.76
N GLY A 59 -0.92 21.40 -22.63
CA GLY A 59 -0.67 20.62 -21.41
C GLY A 59 -0.89 19.14 -21.59
N TYR A 60 -1.48 18.49 -20.60
CA TYR A 60 -1.64 17.06 -20.50
C TYR A 60 -3.13 16.68 -20.49
N LEU A 61 -3.42 15.53 -21.13
CA LEU A 61 -4.75 14.96 -21.24
C LEU A 61 -4.65 13.44 -21.15
N LEU A 62 -5.66 12.74 -20.62
CA LEU A 62 -5.73 11.29 -20.75
C LEU A 62 -6.00 10.87 -22.20
N ASN A 63 -5.35 9.80 -22.63
CA ASN A 63 -5.57 9.23 -23.95
C ASN A 63 -6.83 8.35 -23.95
N THR A 64 -8.00 8.97 -23.94
CA THR A 64 -9.30 8.29 -23.93
C THR A 64 -9.63 7.58 -25.24
N TRP A 65 -8.84 7.78 -26.31
CA TRP A 65 -8.91 7.02 -27.55
C TRP A 65 -8.32 5.61 -27.40
N LEU A 66 -7.35 5.45 -26.50
CA LEU A 66 -6.64 4.18 -26.30
C LEU A 66 -7.19 3.42 -25.09
N TYR A 67 -7.62 4.14 -24.05
CA TYR A 67 -8.13 3.57 -22.80
C TYR A 67 -9.37 4.33 -22.35
N THR A 68 -10.46 3.63 -22.10
CA THR A 68 -11.64 4.24 -21.47
C THR A 68 -11.36 4.64 -20.02
N PRO A 69 -12.06 5.64 -19.45
CA PRO A 69 -11.93 6.02 -18.05
C PRO A 69 -12.12 4.82 -17.10
N ASP A 70 -13.07 3.92 -17.40
CA ASP A 70 -13.34 2.73 -16.58
C ASP A 70 -12.18 1.72 -16.61
N GLU A 71 -11.55 1.53 -17.77
CA GLU A 71 -10.36 0.68 -17.89
C GLU A 71 -9.19 1.26 -17.10
N ILE A 72 -8.98 2.58 -17.18
CA ILE A 72 -7.92 3.26 -16.42
C ILE A 72 -8.20 3.12 -14.92
N GLN A 73 -9.43 3.32 -14.49
CA GLN A 73 -9.84 3.20 -13.09
C GLN A 73 -9.63 1.78 -12.57
N SER A 74 -10.09 0.76 -13.31
CA SER A 74 -9.92 -0.65 -12.93
C SER A 74 -8.45 -1.07 -12.84
N ALA A 75 -7.64 -0.63 -13.81
CA ALA A 75 -6.20 -0.88 -13.79
C ALA A 75 -5.53 -0.20 -12.58
N LEU A 76 -5.93 1.03 -12.25
CA LEU A 76 -5.41 1.78 -11.12
C LEU A 76 -5.77 1.12 -9.79
N GLU A 77 -7.01 0.68 -9.61
CA GLU A 77 -7.47 -0.07 -8.44
C GLU A 77 -6.68 -1.35 -8.24
N SER A 78 -6.44 -2.11 -9.30
CA SER A 78 -5.61 -3.32 -9.27
C SER A 78 -4.19 -3.03 -8.76
N VAL A 79 -3.58 -1.91 -9.18
CA VAL A 79 -2.27 -1.49 -8.70
C VAL A 79 -2.32 -1.08 -7.23
N ILE A 80 -3.34 -0.32 -6.81
CA ILE A 80 -3.51 0.13 -5.43
C ILE A 80 -3.67 -1.08 -4.49
N VAL A 81 -4.52 -2.04 -4.85
CA VAL A 81 -4.72 -3.27 -4.07
C VAL A 81 -3.40 -4.03 -3.90
N LYS A 82 -2.63 -4.19 -4.98
CA LYS A 82 -1.31 -4.85 -4.93
C LYS A 82 -0.30 -4.10 -4.05
N GLU A 83 -0.26 -2.78 -4.15
CA GLU A 83 0.62 -1.93 -3.33
C GLU A 83 0.25 -2.01 -1.85
N ASN A 84 -1.04 -1.94 -1.52
CA ASN A 84 -1.56 -2.03 -0.15
C ASN A 84 -1.27 -3.41 0.45
N LYS A 85 -1.51 -4.48 -0.32
CA LYS A 85 -1.16 -5.84 0.09
C LYS A 85 0.30 -5.93 0.50
N LEU A 86 1.20 -5.41 -0.34
CA LEU A 86 2.63 -5.51 -0.11
C LEU A 86 3.09 -4.67 1.08
N LEU A 87 2.54 -3.46 1.24
CA LEU A 87 2.82 -2.59 2.38
C LEU A 87 2.44 -3.26 3.71
N ILE A 88 1.23 -3.85 3.77
CA ILE A 88 0.74 -4.55 4.96
C ILE A 88 1.58 -5.80 5.25
N THR A 89 1.91 -6.60 4.22
CA THR A 89 2.76 -7.79 4.38
C THR A 89 4.13 -7.41 4.96
N ILE A 90 4.75 -6.35 4.45
CA ILE A 90 6.04 -5.89 4.97
C ILE A 90 5.90 -5.41 6.42
N ALA A 91 4.88 -4.61 6.75
CA ALA A 91 4.64 -4.13 8.11
C ALA A 91 4.42 -5.29 9.08
N TYR A 92 3.56 -6.25 8.72
CA TYR A 92 3.29 -7.44 9.53
C TYR A 92 4.56 -8.23 9.80
N ARG A 93 5.38 -8.49 8.79
CA ARG A 93 6.64 -9.23 8.96
C ARG A 93 7.64 -8.47 9.82
N LEU A 94 7.77 -7.16 9.65
CA LEU A 94 8.63 -6.33 10.48
C LEU A 94 8.27 -6.41 11.96
N PHE A 95 6.98 -6.50 12.29
CA PHE A 95 6.50 -6.52 13.67
C PHE A 95 6.46 -7.92 14.29
N MET A 96 6.18 -8.95 13.51
CA MET A 96 5.92 -10.29 14.02
C MET A 96 7.12 -11.23 13.94
N GLU A 97 8.03 -11.02 13.00
CA GLU A 97 9.22 -11.86 12.89
C GLU A 97 10.34 -11.34 13.80
N LYS A 98 11.01 -12.25 14.50
CA LYS A 98 12.15 -11.94 15.38
C LYS A 98 13.44 -11.57 14.61
N HIS A 99 13.35 -11.55 13.30
CA HIS A 99 14.46 -11.27 12.40
C HIS A 99 14.58 -9.77 12.10
N THR A 100 15.81 -9.26 12.08
CA THR A 100 16.07 -7.87 11.69
C THR A 100 16.25 -7.79 10.17
N PHE A 101 15.29 -7.22 9.47
CA PHE A 101 15.31 -7.07 8.03
C PHE A 101 16.26 -5.96 7.57
N THR A 102 16.94 -6.18 6.47
CA THR A 102 17.68 -5.12 5.76
C THR A 102 16.89 -4.63 4.54
N ILE A 103 17.18 -3.39 4.10
CA ILE A 103 16.60 -2.85 2.86
C ILE A 103 16.94 -3.74 1.65
N LYS A 104 18.17 -4.30 1.61
CA LYS A 104 18.60 -5.19 0.53
C LYS A 104 17.78 -6.48 0.52
N GLU A 105 17.55 -7.07 1.67
CA GLU A 105 16.78 -8.30 1.84
C GLU A 105 15.33 -8.10 1.39
N LEU A 106 14.62 -7.08 1.91
CA LEU A 106 13.27 -6.76 1.47
C LEU A 106 13.20 -6.46 -0.03
N SER A 107 14.20 -5.74 -0.57
CA SER A 107 14.31 -5.46 -2.00
C SER A 107 14.40 -6.76 -2.82
N SER A 108 15.20 -7.72 -2.38
CA SER A 108 15.36 -9.01 -3.08
C SER A 108 14.13 -9.90 -2.92
N THR A 109 13.57 -10.00 -1.70
CA THR A 109 12.40 -10.85 -1.40
C THR A 109 11.17 -10.44 -2.18
N TYR A 110 10.91 -9.13 -2.29
CA TYR A 110 9.71 -8.62 -2.94
C TYR A 110 9.95 -8.07 -4.36
N HIS A 111 11.14 -8.25 -4.91
CA HIS A 111 11.53 -7.75 -6.23
C HIS A 111 11.29 -6.24 -6.38
N LEU A 112 11.59 -5.47 -5.34
CA LEU A 112 11.42 -4.02 -5.29
C LEU A 112 12.76 -3.29 -5.44
N THR A 113 12.70 -2.04 -5.91
CA THR A 113 13.87 -1.15 -5.80
C THR A 113 14.10 -0.76 -4.34
N LYS A 114 15.35 -0.48 -3.97
CA LYS A 114 15.70 0.00 -2.62
C LYS A 114 14.91 1.25 -2.23
N SER A 115 14.71 2.17 -3.20
CA SER A 115 13.93 3.38 -2.98
C SER A 115 12.48 3.08 -2.60
N LYS A 116 11.86 2.09 -3.26
CA LYS A 116 10.48 1.68 -2.96
C LYS A 116 10.37 1.02 -1.57
N VAL A 117 11.36 0.21 -1.19
CA VAL A 117 11.41 -0.36 0.16
C VAL A 117 11.54 0.72 1.23
N ILE A 118 12.40 1.73 0.99
CA ILE A 118 12.55 2.88 1.91
C ILE A 118 11.23 3.66 2.02
N ASP A 119 10.52 3.86 0.91
CA ASP A 119 9.20 4.50 0.91
C ASP A 119 8.20 3.72 1.80
N TYR A 120 8.10 2.40 1.64
CA TYR A 120 7.26 1.57 2.50
C TYR A 120 7.66 1.65 3.98
N VAL A 121 8.95 1.53 4.29
CA VAL A 121 9.42 1.60 5.68
C VAL A 121 9.13 2.98 6.28
N THR A 122 9.25 4.07 5.51
CA THR A 122 8.91 5.43 5.96
C THR A 122 7.41 5.57 6.24
N ARG A 123 6.55 5.01 5.39
CA ARG A 123 5.10 4.99 5.62
C ARG A 123 4.74 4.21 6.89
N ILE A 124 5.33 3.02 7.05
CA ILE A 124 5.15 2.20 8.26
C ILE A 124 5.64 2.95 9.49
N GLN A 125 6.81 3.57 9.44
CA GLN A 125 7.38 4.37 10.53
C GLN A 125 6.43 5.51 10.94
N THR A 126 5.94 6.30 9.98
CA THR A 126 5.03 7.42 10.24
C THR A 126 3.72 6.96 10.90
N TRP A 127 3.18 5.84 10.45
CA TRP A 127 1.96 5.26 11.02
C TRP A 127 2.21 4.64 12.40
N ALA A 128 3.31 3.93 12.59
CA ALA A 128 3.63 3.16 13.79
C ALA A 128 3.88 4.04 15.04
N ILE A 129 4.26 5.31 14.86
CA ILE A 129 4.42 6.28 15.95
C ILE A 129 3.14 6.43 16.77
N LYS A 130 1.95 6.26 16.16
CA LYS A 130 0.65 6.30 16.86
C LYS A 130 0.51 5.21 17.93
N PHE A 131 1.35 4.19 17.89
CA PHE A 131 1.37 3.04 18.78
C PHE A 131 2.64 2.99 19.63
N ASP A 132 3.38 4.10 19.74
CA ASP A 132 4.67 4.16 20.45
C ASP A 132 5.72 3.16 19.91
N ILE A 133 5.71 2.97 18.59
CA ILE A 133 6.69 2.14 17.87
C ILE A 133 7.61 3.03 17.06
N TYR A 134 8.91 2.93 17.31
CA TYR A 134 9.93 3.73 16.66
C TYR A 134 10.81 2.84 15.76
N LEU A 135 10.71 3.05 14.44
CA LEU A 135 11.56 2.39 13.48
C LEU A 135 12.77 3.28 13.15
N SER A 136 13.92 2.66 12.97
CA SER A 136 15.12 3.35 12.47
C SER A 136 15.90 2.46 11.51
N ILE A 137 16.44 3.03 10.44
CA ILE A 137 17.28 2.32 9.47
C ILE A 137 18.73 2.56 9.84
N LYS A 138 19.42 1.54 10.34
CA LYS A 138 20.83 1.63 10.70
C LYS A 138 21.71 0.95 9.65
N LYS A 139 22.75 1.64 9.23
CA LYS A 139 23.74 1.08 8.28
C LYS A 139 24.35 -0.19 8.87
N LYS A 140 24.37 -1.28 8.10
CA LYS A 140 24.86 -2.62 8.45
C LYS A 140 24.00 -3.42 9.47
N GLN A 141 23.08 -2.80 10.19
CA GLN A 141 22.21 -3.48 11.17
C GLN A 141 20.80 -3.74 10.63
N GLY A 142 20.33 -2.94 9.67
CA GLY A 142 19.01 -3.09 9.08
C GLY A 142 17.97 -2.16 9.73
N ILE A 143 16.72 -2.60 9.71
CA ILE A 143 15.58 -1.88 10.24
C ILE A 143 15.40 -2.27 11.71
N MET A 144 15.74 -1.36 12.60
CA MET A 144 15.61 -1.57 14.04
C MET A 144 14.24 -1.08 14.51
N ILE A 145 13.63 -1.82 15.42
CA ILE A 145 12.34 -1.50 16.03
C ILE A 145 12.56 -1.36 17.52
N ASP A 146 12.15 -0.22 18.07
CA ASP A 146 12.10 0.06 19.50
C ASP A 146 10.63 0.19 19.91
N ALA A 147 10.12 -0.80 20.64
CA ALA A 147 8.73 -0.89 21.04
C ALA A 147 8.52 -1.95 22.12
N SER A 148 7.46 -1.78 22.92
CA SER A 148 6.96 -2.83 23.80
C SER A 148 6.21 -3.91 23.01
N THR A 149 6.11 -5.12 23.56
CA THR A 149 5.30 -6.20 22.97
C THR A 149 3.82 -5.80 22.87
N THR A 150 3.32 -5.05 23.86
CA THR A 150 1.95 -4.54 23.87
C THR A 150 1.72 -3.54 22.74
N SER A 151 2.66 -2.61 22.51
CA SER A 151 2.62 -1.66 21.39
C SER A 151 2.56 -2.38 20.03
N ILE A 152 3.41 -3.37 19.85
CA ILE A 152 3.45 -4.20 18.62
C ILE A 152 2.10 -4.92 18.43
N SER A 153 1.57 -5.58 19.46
CA SER A 153 0.29 -6.29 19.38
C SER A 153 -0.85 -5.33 19.02
N ASN A 154 -0.88 -4.15 19.63
CA ASN A 154 -1.88 -3.13 19.35
C ASN A 154 -1.77 -2.60 17.91
N ALA A 155 -0.57 -2.33 17.42
CA ALA A 155 -0.36 -1.93 16.03
C ALA A 155 -0.82 -3.00 15.04
N VAL A 156 -0.51 -4.27 15.28
CA VAL A 156 -0.93 -5.38 14.41
C VAL A 156 -2.46 -5.50 14.35
N LEU A 157 -3.18 -5.29 15.46
CA LEU A 157 -4.64 -5.27 15.49
C LEU A 157 -5.25 -4.14 14.64
N HIS A 158 -4.50 -3.05 14.44
CA HIS A 158 -4.94 -1.87 13.68
C HIS A 158 -4.20 -1.70 12.34
N ILE A 159 -3.56 -2.76 11.85
CA ILE A 159 -2.69 -2.69 10.66
C ILE A 159 -3.45 -2.29 9.38
N ASN A 160 -4.79 -2.49 9.34
CA ASN A 160 -5.66 -2.01 8.27
C ASN A 160 -5.63 -0.48 8.12
N GLN A 161 -5.37 0.26 9.21
CA GLN A 161 -5.25 1.72 9.18
C GLN A 161 -3.96 2.23 8.51
N LEU A 162 -3.06 1.33 8.10
CA LEU A 162 -1.86 1.68 7.36
C LEU A 162 -2.18 2.03 5.89
N THR A 163 -3.36 1.63 5.42
CA THR A 163 -3.88 1.92 4.08
C THR A 163 -5.15 2.76 4.17
N ASP A 164 -5.36 3.65 3.20
CA ASP A 164 -6.52 4.56 3.18
C ASP A 164 -7.81 3.89 2.65
N ASP A 165 -7.74 2.64 2.22
CA ASP A 165 -8.87 1.89 1.67
C ASP A 165 -9.40 0.88 2.70
N ASP A 166 -10.72 0.56 2.62
CA ASP A 166 -11.38 -0.57 3.30
C ASP A 166 -10.84 -1.93 2.81
N PHE A 167 -9.51 -2.05 2.84
CA PHE A 167 -8.82 -3.24 2.39
C PHE A 167 -9.03 -4.35 3.43
N LYS A 168 -9.61 -5.49 3.01
CA LYS A 168 -9.82 -6.65 3.89
C LYS A 168 -8.48 -7.30 4.24
N VAL A 169 -7.82 -6.74 5.24
CA VAL A 169 -6.48 -7.14 5.72
C VAL A 169 -6.50 -8.53 6.35
N GLU A 170 -7.65 -8.92 6.93
CA GLU A 170 -7.81 -10.19 7.63
C GLU A 170 -7.39 -11.38 6.77
N ASN A 171 -7.81 -11.41 5.51
CA ASN A 171 -7.46 -12.49 4.59
C ASN A 171 -5.97 -12.55 4.25
N LEU A 172 -5.26 -11.42 4.30
CA LEU A 172 -3.83 -11.37 4.03
C LEU A 172 -3.01 -11.91 5.19
N ILE A 173 -3.34 -11.47 6.40
CA ILE A 173 -2.66 -11.94 7.62
C ILE A 173 -2.87 -13.45 7.79
N LEU A 174 -4.08 -13.94 7.51
CA LEU A 174 -4.38 -15.38 7.57
C LEU A 174 -3.62 -16.21 6.53
N GLN A 175 -3.32 -15.65 5.35
CA GLN A 175 -2.50 -16.33 4.34
C GLN A 175 -1.01 -16.43 4.73
N GLU A 176 -0.50 -15.47 5.48
CA GLU A 176 0.89 -15.45 5.97
C GLU A 176 1.10 -16.33 7.22
N LEU A 177 0.00 -16.68 7.92
CA LEU A 177 0.08 -17.56 9.10
C LEU A 177 0.22 -19.04 8.66
N PRO A 178 1.10 -19.81 9.31
CA PRO A 178 1.14 -21.26 9.12
C PRO A 178 -0.25 -21.87 9.33
N GLN A 179 -0.69 -22.75 8.42
CA GLN A 179 -2.04 -23.36 8.47
C GLN A 179 -2.39 -23.98 9.84
N ALA A 180 -1.39 -24.53 10.54
CA ALA A 180 -1.56 -25.06 11.89
C ALA A 180 -1.99 -23.98 12.91
N HIS A 181 -1.45 -22.76 12.81
CA HIS A 181 -1.81 -21.63 13.67
C HIS A 181 -3.20 -21.11 13.35
N THR A 182 -3.54 -20.97 12.08
CA THR A 182 -4.88 -20.55 11.61
C THR A 182 -5.95 -21.51 12.12
N ARG A 183 -5.70 -22.82 11.99
CA ARG A 183 -6.63 -23.88 12.51
C ARG A 183 -6.81 -23.79 14.02
N LYS A 184 -5.71 -23.60 14.77
CA LYS A 184 -5.75 -23.47 16.23
C LYS A 184 -6.48 -22.20 16.68
N ILE A 185 -6.27 -21.07 16.00
CA ILE A 185 -6.99 -19.82 16.26
C ILE A 185 -8.48 -20.00 16.04
N LYS A 186 -8.91 -20.60 14.91
CA LYS A 186 -10.33 -20.89 14.62
C LYS A 186 -10.94 -21.76 15.71
N GLN A 187 -10.26 -22.80 16.17
CA GLN A 187 -10.74 -23.68 17.26
C GLN A 187 -10.92 -22.92 18.58
N ILE A 188 -9.98 -22.02 18.94
CA ILE A 188 -10.08 -21.21 20.16
C ILE A 188 -11.26 -20.26 20.08
N ILE A 189 -11.44 -19.58 18.94
CA ILE A 189 -12.54 -18.64 18.72
C ILE A 189 -13.88 -19.36 18.78
N SER A 190 -14.05 -20.50 18.06
CA SER A 190 -15.28 -21.29 18.10
C SER A 190 -15.62 -21.73 19.51
N LYS A 191 -14.65 -22.29 20.23
CA LYS A 191 -14.85 -22.74 21.61
C LYS A 191 -15.26 -21.58 22.56
N HIS A 192 -14.72 -20.38 22.33
CA HIS A 192 -15.05 -19.22 23.16
C HIS A 192 -16.46 -18.68 22.86
N ILE A 193 -16.86 -18.69 21.60
CA ILE A 193 -18.22 -18.33 21.17
C ILE A 193 -19.24 -19.29 21.74
N ASP A 194 -18.99 -20.60 21.64
CA ASP A 194 -19.87 -21.65 22.18
C ASP A 194 -20.04 -21.55 23.71
N ASN A 195 -18.93 -21.29 24.42
CA ASN A 195 -18.92 -21.16 25.87
C ASN A 195 -19.67 -19.93 26.41
N HIS A 196 -19.72 -18.85 25.62
CA HIS A 196 -20.33 -17.58 26.06
C HIS A 196 -21.66 -17.25 25.38
N GLN A 197 -22.25 -18.21 24.63
CA GLN A 197 -23.53 -18.04 23.91
C GLN A 197 -23.58 -16.72 23.08
N LEU A 198 -22.44 -16.29 22.56
CA LEU A 198 -22.39 -15.10 21.72
C LEU A 198 -23.00 -15.41 20.37
N SER A 199 -24.17 -14.83 20.08
CA SER A 199 -24.85 -14.95 18.77
C SER A 199 -24.03 -14.19 17.72
N THR A 200 -23.04 -14.83 17.14
CA THR A 200 -22.38 -14.37 15.92
C THR A 200 -23.03 -15.06 14.73
N SER A 201 -23.43 -14.29 13.73
CA SER A 201 -23.95 -14.88 12.49
C SER A 201 -22.89 -15.83 11.91
N GLU A 202 -23.23 -17.08 11.64
CA GLU A 202 -22.33 -18.13 11.11
C GLU A 202 -21.52 -17.69 9.90
N ASN A 203 -22.04 -16.75 9.11
CA ASN A 203 -21.37 -16.15 7.96
C ASN A 203 -20.08 -15.37 8.30
N LYS A 204 -19.90 -14.88 9.53
CA LYS A 204 -18.66 -14.17 9.92
C LYS A 204 -17.53 -15.12 10.34
N ILE A 205 -17.87 -16.33 10.81
CA ILE A 205 -16.88 -17.33 11.24
C ILE A 205 -16.31 -18.08 10.03
N GLN A 206 -17.11 -18.27 8.98
CA GLN A 206 -16.66 -18.93 7.74
C GLN A 206 -15.77 -18.03 6.87
N GLN A 207 -15.79 -16.71 7.10
CA GLN A 207 -14.95 -15.73 6.40
C GLN A 207 -13.59 -15.45 7.09
N LEU A 208 -13.37 -15.99 8.27
CA LEU A 208 -12.08 -16.05 8.97
C LEU A 208 -11.33 -17.35 8.60
#